data_8e6bb99a99ad1d702f7961e375c5a70c
#
_entry.id   8e6bb99a99ad1d702f7961e375c5a70c
#
_cell.length_a   1.000
_cell.length_b   1.000
_cell.length_c   1.000
_cell.angle_alpha   90.00
_cell.angle_beta   90.00
_cell.angle_gamma   90.00
#
_symmetry.space_group_name_H-M   'P 1'
#
loop_
_entity.id
_entity.type
_entity.pdbx_description
1 polymer ?
#
loop_
_entity_poly.entity_id
_entity_poly.type
_entity_poly.pdbx_seq_one_letter_code
_entity_poly.pdbx_strand_id
1 'polypeptide(L)'
;QGVSSAASDVYKRQCNNTLKELLSDLEKSEFQMQFNGEADSNSCYLEIHAGAGGTESQDWAQMLQRMYMRWSERKKFQFKIVYESFGEEAGIKSCTVLVEGKYAFGYLKRESGIHRLVRISPFDSNSRRHTSFSSVWISPYVDETIEINLQEKDMRIDTFRASGAGGQHVNTTDSAIRITHIPTGIVVQCQNERSQHKNKATAINLLKSKLYEMEMQKIESEKKASEDKKSDIGWGCLLYTSDAADDTPCV
;
A
#
# COMPACT_ATOMS: atom_id res chain seq x y z
N GLN A 1 -16.79 33.21 49.08
CA GLN A 1 -17.63 32.77 47.92
C GLN A 1 -16.82 32.64 46.61
N GLY A 2 -15.67 33.28 46.46
CA GLY A 2 -14.88 33.24 45.21
C GLY A 2 -14.09 31.92 44.98
N VAL A 3 -13.71 31.22 46.02
CA VAL A 3 -12.85 29.99 45.89
C VAL A 3 -13.68 28.79 45.42
N SER A 4 -14.97 28.72 45.75
CA SER A 4 -15.87 27.65 45.31
C SER A 4 -16.17 27.67 43.80
N SER A 5 -16.26 28.88 43.20
CA SER A 5 -16.51 29.04 41.78
C SER A 5 -15.30 28.60 40.93
N ALA A 6 -14.09 29.02 41.32
CA ALA A 6 -12.87 28.68 40.59
C ALA A 6 -12.57 27.16 40.61
N ALA A 7 -12.82 26.48 41.74
CA ALA A 7 -12.69 25.03 41.84
C ALA A 7 -13.71 24.32 40.93
N SER A 8 -14.94 24.78 40.84
CA SER A 8 -15.98 24.24 39.95
C SER A 8 -15.58 24.39 38.48
N ASP A 9 -14.97 25.50 38.11
CA ASP A 9 -14.55 25.74 36.71
C ASP A 9 -13.33 24.86 36.32
N VAL A 10 -12.43 24.58 37.24
CA VAL A 10 -11.30 23.65 37.04
C VAL A 10 -11.84 22.23 36.83
N TYR A 11 -12.78 21.77 37.67
CA TYR A 11 -13.39 20.45 37.49
C TYR A 11 -14.18 20.34 36.19
N LYS A 12 -14.92 21.37 35.78
CA LYS A 12 -15.60 21.39 34.47
C LYS A 12 -14.63 21.26 33.31
N ARG A 13 -13.49 21.97 33.35
CA ARG A 13 -12.46 21.86 32.32
C ARG A 13 -11.84 20.46 32.27
N GLN A 14 -11.55 19.89 33.45
CA GLN A 14 -11.03 18.52 33.53
C GLN A 14 -12.03 17.52 32.95
N CYS A 15 -13.28 17.56 33.36
CA CYS A 15 -14.34 16.70 32.83
C CYS A 15 -14.50 16.86 31.32
N ASN A 16 -14.47 18.09 30.79
CA ASN A 16 -14.56 18.32 29.34
C ASN A 16 -13.35 17.80 28.59
N ASN A 17 -12.16 17.90 29.16
CA ASN A 17 -10.95 17.34 28.52
C ASN A 17 -10.99 15.82 28.51
N THR A 18 -11.32 15.18 29.64
CA THR A 18 -11.48 13.74 29.74
C THR A 18 -12.58 13.22 28.81
N LEU A 19 -13.69 13.95 28.68
CA LEU A 19 -14.78 13.59 27.75
C LEU A 19 -14.30 13.65 26.28
N LYS A 20 -13.54 14.67 25.92
CA LYS A 20 -12.94 14.76 24.57
C LYS A 20 -11.96 13.63 24.27
N GLU A 21 -11.12 13.27 25.25
CA GLU A 21 -10.21 12.14 25.12
C GLU A 21 -10.97 10.82 24.95
N LEU A 22 -12.00 10.58 25.78
CA LEU A 22 -12.84 9.39 25.67
C LEU A 22 -13.58 9.31 24.33
N LEU A 23 -14.11 10.43 23.83
CA LEU A 23 -14.75 10.48 22.50
C LEU A 23 -13.75 10.13 21.40
N SER A 24 -12.55 10.71 21.45
CA SER A 24 -11.49 10.39 20.48
C SER A 24 -11.09 8.91 20.53
N ASP A 25 -11.03 8.31 21.71
CA ASP A 25 -10.67 6.90 21.86
C ASP A 25 -11.82 5.97 21.45
N LEU A 26 -13.05 6.39 21.63
CA LEU A 26 -14.24 5.69 21.16
C LEU A 26 -14.29 5.69 19.63
N GLU A 27 -14.09 6.83 18.98
CA GLU A 27 -14.02 6.94 17.52
C GLU A 27 -12.90 6.04 16.94
N LYS A 28 -11.74 6.01 17.58
CA LYS A 28 -10.63 5.10 17.18
C LYS A 28 -11.04 3.62 17.31
N SER A 29 -11.72 3.28 18.39
CA SER A 29 -12.16 1.90 18.66
C SER A 29 -13.26 1.47 17.69
N GLU A 30 -14.22 2.33 17.39
CA GLU A 30 -15.26 2.09 16.37
C GLU A 30 -14.64 1.88 14.99
N PHE A 31 -13.65 2.70 14.63
CA PHE A 31 -12.95 2.56 13.38
C PHE A 31 -12.16 1.24 13.31
N GLN A 32 -11.55 0.80 14.43
CA GLN A 32 -10.85 -0.48 14.48
C GLN A 32 -11.80 -1.69 14.37
N MET A 33 -13.04 -1.56 14.84
CA MET A 33 -14.05 -2.61 14.68
C MET A 33 -14.48 -2.85 13.22
N GLN A 34 -14.20 -1.90 12.32
CA GLN A 34 -14.46 -2.07 10.88
C GLN A 34 -13.46 -3.02 10.21
N PHE A 35 -12.35 -3.34 10.86
CA PHE A 35 -11.34 -4.27 10.35
C PHE A 35 -11.67 -5.70 10.76
N ASN A 36 -12.59 -6.35 10.02
CA ASN A 36 -13.08 -7.71 10.32
C ASN A 36 -12.41 -8.80 9.46
N GLY A 37 -11.50 -8.46 8.55
CA GLY A 37 -10.76 -9.42 7.74
C GLY A 37 -9.63 -10.07 8.53
N GLU A 38 -9.39 -11.36 8.32
CA GLU A 38 -8.30 -12.11 8.97
C GLU A 38 -6.93 -11.46 8.75
N ALA A 39 -6.71 -10.90 7.56
CA ALA A 39 -5.46 -10.23 7.20
C ALA A 39 -5.40 -8.77 7.62
N ASP A 40 -6.51 -8.16 8.05
CA ASP A 40 -6.57 -6.70 8.31
C ASP A 40 -5.63 -6.25 9.43
N SER A 41 -5.31 -7.12 10.37
CA SER A 41 -4.38 -6.85 11.48
C SER A 41 -2.91 -6.81 11.07
N ASN A 42 -2.59 -7.32 9.87
CA ASN A 42 -1.23 -7.53 9.43
C ASN A 42 -0.58 -6.25 8.89
N SER A 43 0.75 -6.30 8.80
CA SER A 43 1.55 -5.40 7.98
C SER A 43 1.25 -5.63 6.49
N CYS A 44 1.69 -4.75 5.61
CA CYS A 44 1.41 -4.91 4.17
C CYS A 44 2.61 -4.55 3.30
N TYR A 45 2.62 -5.15 2.12
CA TYR A 45 3.41 -4.66 1.00
C TYR A 45 2.58 -3.68 0.17
N LEU A 46 3.21 -2.57 -0.16
CA LEU A 46 2.70 -1.53 -1.03
C LEU A 46 3.55 -1.52 -2.31
N GLU A 47 2.94 -1.78 -3.45
CA GLU A 47 3.59 -1.71 -4.75
C GLU A 47 3.01 -0.55 -5.56
N ILE A 48 3.89 0.27 -6.11
CA ILE A 48 3.53 1.42 -6.93
C ILE A 48 4.20 1.24 -8.29
N HIS A 49 3.43 1.32 -9.36
CA HIS A 49 3.94 1.25 -10.72
C HIS A 49 3.51 2.47 -11.51
N ALA A 50 4.45 3.10 -12.21
CA ALA A 50 4.14 4.16 -13.16
C ALA A 50 3.34 3.57 -14.33
N GLY A 51 2.25 4.23 -14.70
CA GLY A 51 1.38 3.85 -15.81
C GLY A 51 1.60 4.73 -17.05
N ALA A 52 0.52 4.98 -17.79
CA ALA A 52 0.57 5.85 -18.96
C ALA A 52 0.86 7.30 -18.57
N GLY A 53 1.73 7.99 -19.31
CA GLY A 53 2.10 9.38 -19.10
C GLY A 53 3.61 9.66 -19.15
N GLY A 54 4.45 8.66 -19.47
CA GLY A 54 5.90 8.86 -19.61
C GLY A 54 6.57 9.36 -18.32
N THR A 55 7.45 10.37 -18.40
CA THR A 55 8.15 10.99 -17.27
C THR A 55 7.20 11.53 -16.20
N GLU A 56 6.04 12.08 -16.61
CA GLU A 56 5.00 12.55 -15.69
C GLU A 56 4.44 11.43 -14.80
N SER A 57 4.22 10.23 -15.35
CA SER A 57 3.71 9.09 -14.58
C SER A 57 4.73 8.57 -13.59
N GLN A 58 6.01 8.64 -13.93
CA GLN A 58 7.12 8.27 -13.05
C GLN A 58 7.26 9.25 -11.88
N ASP A 59 7.12 10.55 -12.14
CA ASP A 59 7.09 11.57 -11.09
C ASP A 59 5.85 11.41 -10.19
N TRP A 60 4.68 11.11 -10.80
CA TRP A 60 3.47 10.82 -10.04
C TRP A 60 3.64 9.62 -9.10
N ALA A 61 4.24 8.53 -9.57
CA ALA A 61 4.55 7.38 -8.75
C ALA A 61 5.45 7.73 -7.55
N GLN A 62 6.46 8.60 -7.75
CA GLN A 62 7.31 9.10 -6.68
C GLN A 62 6.55 9.99 -5.70
N MET A 63 5.61 10.80 -6.19
CA MET A 63 4.75 11.61 -5.32
C MET A 63 3.87 10.72 -4.44
N LEU A 64 3.28 9.66 -4.99
CA LEU A 64 2.50 8.67 -4.24
C LEU A 64 3.36 7.98 -3.17
N GLN A 65 4.55 7.51 -3.51
CA GLN A 65 5.50 6.94 -2.56
C GLN A 65 5.74 7.89 -1.38
N ARG A 66 6.04 9.17 -1.67
CA ARG A 66 6.25 10.19 -0.64
C ARG A 66 5.00 10.44 0.19
N MET A 67 3.81 10.41 -0.41
CA MET A 67 2.53 10.57 0.28
C MET A 67 2.32 9.44 1.29
N TYR A 68 2.51 8.18 0.89
CA TYR A 68 2.37 7.03 1.77
C TYR A 68 3.46 6.98 2.85
N MET A 69 4.69 7.38 2.53
CA MET A 69 5.76 7.50 3.52
C MET A 69 5.38 8.47 4.63
N ARG A 70 4.94 9.69 4.28
CA ARG A 70 4.50 10.69 5.27
C ARG A 70 3.27 10.25 6.06
N TRP A 71 2.37 9.50 5.42
CA TRP A 71 1.22 8.95 6.10
C TRP A 71 1.65 7.89 7.13
N SER A 72 2.56 7.00 6.76
CA SER A 72 3.12 5.97 7.65
C SER A 72 3.83 6.59 8.86
N GLU A 73 4.62 7.65 8.66
CA GLU A 73 5.27 8.41 9.73
C GLU A 73 4.24 8.99 10.72
N ARG A 74 3.18 9.61 10.21
CA ARG A 74 2.09 10.15 11.06
C ARG A 74 1.38 9.08 11.88
N LYS A 75 1.23 7.87 11.33
CA LYS A 75 0.65 6.71 12.01
C LYS A 75 1.67 5.95 12.86
N LYS A 76 2.95 6.36 12.85
CA LYS A 76 4.08 5.70 13.54
C LYS A 76 4.32 4.26 13.03
N PHE A 77 4.04 4.02 11.76
CA PHE A 77 4.38 2.78 11.09
C PHE A 77 5.80 2.84 10.55
N GLN A 78 6.49 1.68 10.49
CA GLN A 78 7.79 1.61 9.84
C GLN A 78 7.59 1.46 8.34
N PHE A 79 8.29 2.26 7.56
CA PHE A 79 8.25 2.29 6.12
C PHE A 79 9.60 1.83 5.58
N LYS A 80 9.66 0.62 5.01
CA LYS A 80 10.90 0.02 4.50
C LYS A 80 10.79 -0.20 3.01
N ILE A 81 11.66 0.45 2.23
CA ILE A 81 11.75 0.23 0.80
C ILE A 81 12.42 -1.13 0.56
N VAL A 82 11.70 -2.05 -0.08
CA VAL A 82 12.18 -3.40 -0.44
C VAL A 82 12.80 -3.39 -1.82
N TYR A 83 12.17 -2.68 -2.75
CA TYR A 83 12.61 -2.57 -4.13
C TYR A 83 12.25 -1.20 -4.68
N GLU A 84 13.14 -0.59 -5.45
CA GLU A 84 12.90 0.68 -6.12
C GLU A 84 13.63 0.69 -7.47
N SER A 85 12.90 1.06 -8.52
CA SER A 85 13.45 1.25 -9.87
C SER A 85 13.19 2.67 -10.31
N PHE A 86 14.27 3.41 -10.52
CA PHE A 86 14.19 4.81 -10.92
C PHE A 86 13.83 4.98 -12.39
N GLY A 87 13.20 6.11 -12.71
CA GLY A 87 13.01 6.59 -14.07
C GLY A 87 14.34 7.00 -14.69
N GLU A 88 14.36 7.15 -16.02
CA GLU A 88 15.56 7.59 -16.74
C GLU A 88 15.82 9.09 -16.57
N GLU A 89 14.76 9.90 -16.56
CA GLU A 89 14.85 11.36 -16.43
C GLU A 89 14.42 11.85 -15.06
N ALA A 90 13.30 11.33 -14.53
CA ALA A 90 12.76 11.72 -13.23
C ALA A 90 11.84 10.63 -12.67
N GLY A 91 11.62 10.66 -11.36
CA GLY A 91 10.65 9.79 -10.69
C GLY A 91 11.08 8.32 -10.60
N ILE A 92 10.10 7.45 -10.37
CA ILE A 92 10.29 6.00 -10.22
C ILE A 92 9.42 5.24 -11.23
N LYS A 93 9.96 4.17 -11.80
CA LYS A 93 9.20 3.23 -12.67
C LYS A 93 8.36 2.29 -11.82
N SER A 94 8.93 1.77 -10.74
CA SER A 94 8.25 0.89 -9.80
C SER A 94 8.90 0.95 -8.42
N CYS A 95 8.10 0.74 -7.38
CA CYS A 95 8.55 0.72 -6.01
C CYS A 95 7.74 -0.32 -5.24
N THR A 96 8.42 -1.14 -4.42
CA THR A 96 7.80 -2.05 -3.46
C THR A 96 8.27 -1.67 -2.06
N VAL A 97 7.33 -1.43 -1.18
CA VAL A 97 7.57 -0.99 0.19
C VAL A 97 6.89 -1.92 1.16
N LEU A 98 7.57 -2.28 2.23
CA LEU A 98 6.99 -2.94 3.38
C LEU A 98 6.58 -1.89 4.41
N VAL A 99 5.28 -1.84 4.72
CA VAL A 99 4.71 -1.00 5.77
C VAL A 99 4.43 -1.88 6.98
N GLU A 100 5.27 -1.76 8.02
CA GLU A 100 5.12 -2.54 9.23
C GLU A 100 4.32 -1.76 10.27
N GLY A 101 3.21 -2.35 10.70
CA GLY A 101 2.36 -1.75 11.74
C GLY A 101 1.06 -2.53 11.92
N LYS A 102 0.50 -2.42 13.12
CA LYS A 102 -0.78 -3.07 13.42
C LYS A 102 -1.90 -2.44 12.62
N TYR A 103 -2.65 -3.27 11.89
CA TYR A 103 -3.71 -2.87 10.97
C TYR A 103 -3.23 -2.06 9.74
N ALA A 104 -1.95 -2.12 9.39
CA ALA A 104 -1.46 -1.40 8.22
C ALA A 104 -2.17 -1.84 6.93
N PHE A 105 -2.39 -3.14 6.74
CA PHE A 105 -3.15 -3.68 5.62
C PHE A 105 -4.61 -3.20 5.64
N GLY A 106 -5.28 -3.28 6.78
CA GLY A 106 -6.67 -2.86 6.93
C GLY A 106 -6.89 -1.40 6.51
N TYR A 107 -5.95 -0.50 6.86
CA TYR A 107 -6.01 0.91 6.45
C TYR A 107 -5.80 1.11 4.96
N LEU A 108 -4.85 0.37 4.36
CA LEU A 108 -4.39 0.64 3.01
C LEU A 108 -5.12 -0.19 1.94
N LYS A 109 -5.73 -1.32 2.26
CA LYS A 109 -6.34 -2.24 1.28
C LYS A 109 -7.30 -1.59 0.29
N ARG A 110 -7.96 -0.48 0.69
CA ARG A 110 -8.90 0.26 -0.15
C ARG A 110 -8.22 1.21 -1.13
N GLU A 111 -6.92 1.47 -0.96
CA GLU A 111 -6.13 2.30 -1.86
C GLU A 111 -5.64 1.54 -3.10
N SER A 112 -5.86 0.21 -3.16
CA SER A 112 -5.50 -0.60 -4.33
C SER A 112 -6.31 -0.17 -5.55
N GLY A 113 -5.62 0.23 -6.62
CA GLY A 113 -6.26 0.65 -7.85
C GLY A 113 -5.41 1.60 -8.68
N ILE A 114 -6.07 2.30 -9.61
CA ILE A 114 -5.43 3.27 -10.50
C ILE A 114 -5.63 4.67 -9.95
N HIS A 115 -4.53 5.36 -9.69
CA HIS A 115 -4.48 6.73 -9.22
C HIS A 115 -4.20 7.68 -10.38
N ARG A 116 -5.07 8.67 -10.56
CA ARG A 116 -4.98 9.67 -11.63
C ARG A 116 -4.49 11.00 -11.09
N LEU A 117 -3.53 11.60 -11.77
CA LEU A 117 -3.07 12.96 -11.53
C LEU A 117 -3.37 13.83 -12.74
N VAL A 118 -3.98 14.97 -12.50
CA VAL A 118 -4.19 16.01 -13.52
C VAL A 118 -3.56 17.31 -13.03
N ARG A 119 -2.48 17.74 -13.70
CA ARG A 119 -1.78 18.99 -13.36
C ARG A 119 -1.15 19.64 -14.58
N ILE A 120 -0.70 20.88 -14.43
CA ILE A 120 0.19 21.50 -15.41
C ILE A 120 1.54 20.80 -15.28
N SER A 121 2.06 20.29 -16.42
CA SER A 121 3.32 19.55 -16.44
C SER A 121 4.51 20.43 -16.16
N PRO A 122 5.37 20.10 -15.18
CA PRO A 122 6.64 20.77 -15.00
C PRO A 122 7.69 20.36 -16.05
N PHE A 123 7.44 19.30 -16.81
CA PHE A 123 8.32 18.76 -17.86
C PHE A 123 7.96 19.27 -19.25
N ASP A 124 6.78 19.90 -19.43
CA ASP A 124 6.34 20.47 -20.71
C ASP A 124 6.69 21.96 -20.77
N SER A 125 7.52 22.33 -21.75
CA SER A 125 7.90 23.72 -22.03
C SER A 125 6.71 24.65 -22.31
N ASN A 126 5.58 24.09 -22.79
CA ASN A 126 4.36 24.84 -23.10
C ASN A 126 3.39 24.94 -21.92
N SER A 127 3.75 24.45 -20.74
CA SER A 127 2.93 24.50 -19.52
C SER A 127 1.51 23.95 -19.73
N ARG A 128 1.37 22.91 -20.56
CA ARG A 128 0.07 22.28 -20.82
C ARG A 128 -0.37 21.39 -19.68
N ARG A 129 -1.69 21.21 -19.56
CA ARG A 129 -2.29 20.32 -18.60
C ARG A 129 -2.17 18.87 -19.10
N HIS A 130 -1.54 18.00 -18.30
CA HIS A 130 -1.36 16.58 -18.59
C HIS A 130 -2.10 15.71 -17.57
N THR A 131 -2.49 14.53 -18.03
CA THR A 131 -3.09 13.48 -17.19
C THR A 131 -2.12 12.30 -17.13
N SER A 132 -1.80 11.87 -15.92
CA SER A 132 -0.88 10.74 -15.66
C SER A 132 -1.54 9.71 -14.78
N PHE A 133 -1.17 8.46 -14.97
CA PHE A 133 -1.72 7.34 -14.22
C PHE A 133 -0.61 6.57 -13.51
N SER A 134 -0.93 6.09 -12.32
CA SER A 134 -0.06 5.19 -11.56
C SER A 134 -0.94 4.14 -10.91
N SER A 135 -0.51 2.89 -10.89
CA SER A 135 -1.21 1.83 -10.19
C SER A 135 -0.59 1.58 -8.82
N VAL A 136 -1.44 1.38 -7.84
CA VAL A 136 -1.08 1.03 -6.46
C VAL A 136 -1.67 -0.34 -6.17
N TRP A 137 -0.84 -1.28 -5.68
CA TRP A 137 -1.26 -2.59 -5.22
C TRP A 137 -0.86 -2.78 -3.77
N ILE A 138 -1.76 -3.33 -2.99
CA ILE A 138 -1.53 -3.57 -1.57
C ILE A 138 -1.84 -5.03 -1.28
N SER A 139 -0.82 -5.74 -0.78
CA SER A 139 -0.92 -7.13 -0.37
C SER A 139 -0.56 -7.29 1.11
N PRO A 140 -1.23 -8.19 1.84
CA PRO A 140 -0.93 -8.40 3.25
C PRO A 140 0.47 -9.01 3.42
N TYR A 141 1.17 -8.58 4.44
CA TYR A 141 2.37 -9.28 4.90
C TYR A 141 1.95 -10.52 5.67
N VAL A 142 2.33 -11.68 5.15
CA VAL A 142 2.03 -12.97 5.77
C VAL A 142 3.28 -13.43 6.52
N ASP A 143 3.19 -13.51 7.84
CA ASP A 143 4.23 -14.11 8.66
C ASP A 143 4.30 -15.62 8.41
N GLU A 144 5.42 -16.24 8.76
CA GLU A 144 5.70 -17.67 8.55
C GLU A 144 4.69 -18.63 9.20
N THR A 145 3.77 -18.11 10.00
CA THR A 145 2.71 -18.88 10.67
C THR A 145 1.60 -19.38 9.76
N ILE A 146 1.43 -18.79 8.56
CA ILE A 146 0.47 -19.29 7.57
C ILE A 146 1.24 -20.20 6.60
N GLU A 147 1.09 -21.51 6.76
CA GLU A 147 1.69 -22.55 5.92
C GLU A 147 1.15 -22.48 4.48
N ILE A 148 1.63 -21.52 3.70
CA ILE A 148 1.52 -21.62 2.25
C ILE A 148 2.58 -22.62 1.83
N ASN A 149 2.15 -23.81 1.41
CA ASN A 149 3.02 -24.89 0.93
C ASN A 149 3.68 -24.47 -0.40
N LEU A 150 4.71 -23.63 -0.32
CA LEU A 150 5.57 -23.30 -1.46
C LEU A 150 6.59 -24.42 -1.64
N GLN A 151 6.42 -25.22 -2.69
CA GLN A 151 7.43 -26.19 -3.07
C GLN A 151 8.52 -25.50 -3.89
N GLU A 152 9.77 -25.81 -3.60
CA GLU A 152 10.91 -25.23 -4.36
C GLU A 152 10.87 -25.53 -5.86
N LYS A 153 10.20 -26.63 -6.25
CA LYS A 153 10.01 -27.04 -7.66
C LYS A 153 9.09 -26.06 -8.43
N ASP A 154 8.21 -25.34 -7.74
CA ASP A 154 7.24 -24.44 -8.36
C ASP A 154 7.80 -23.03 -8.52
N MET A 155 9.04 -22.81 -8.06
CA MET A 155 9.72 -21.52 -8.12
C MET A 155 10.92 -21.58 -9.07
N ARG A 156 10.94 -20.68 -10.04
CA ARG A 156 12.12 -20.37 -10.82
C ARG A 156 12.82 -19.16 -10.23
N ILE A 157 14.07 -19.34 -9.82
CA ILE A 157 14.87 -18.29 -9.20
C ILE A 157 15.94 -17.86 -10.19
N ASP A 158 15.86 -16.63 -10.65
CA ASP A 158 16.82 -16.02 -11.54
C ASP A 158 17.61 -14.95 -10.76
N THR A 159 18.94 -14.99 -10.83
CA THR A 159 19.80 -13.95 -10.27
C THR A 159 20.21 -12.99 -11.38
N PHE A 160 20.25 -11.70 -11.08
CA PHE A 160 20.66 -10.68 -12.05
C PHE A 160 21.37 -9.52 -11.35
N ARG A 161 22.02 -8.68 -12.14
CA ARG A 161 22.69 -7.48 -11.63
C ARG A 161 21.68 -6.41 -11.31
N ALA A 162 21.80 -5.86 -10.10
CA ALA A 162 21.00 -4.70 -9.72
C ALA A 162 21.30 -3.52 -10.65
N SER A 163 20.26 -2.93 -11.24
CA SER A 163 20.38 -1.71 -12.04
C SER A 163 19.90 -0.53 -11.19
N GLY A 164 20.82 0.35 -10.77
CA GLY A 164 20.49 1.53 -9.99
C GLY A 164 21.67 2.50 -9.92
N ALA A 165 21.41 3.74 -9.51
CA ALA A 165 22.42 4.75 -9.23
C ALA A 165 23.18 4.38 -7.94
N GLY A 166 24.12 3.46 -8.06
CA GLY A 166 24.99 3.02 -6.98
C GLY A 166 26.42 2.87 -7.48
N GLY A 167 27.40 3.09 -6.60
CA GLY A 167 28.82 3.04 -6.91
C GLY A 167 29.28 1.70 -7.47
N GLN A 168 30.56 1.61 -7.86
CA GLN A 168 31.20 0.48 -8.56
C GLN A 168 30.89 -0.93 -8.03
N HIS A 169 30.47 -1.06 -6.77
CA HIS A 169 30.15 -2.34 -6.12
C HIS A 169 28.76 -2.89 -6.49
N VAL A 170 27.79 -2.05 -6.84
CA VAL A 170 26.42 -2.45 -7.20
C VAL A 170 26.39 -3.09 -8.60
N ASN A 171 27.30 -2.67 -9.46
CA ASN A 171 27.39 -3.13 -10.86
C ASN A 171 28.22 -4.41 -11.05
N THR A 172 28.88 -4.94 -10.01
CA THR A 172 29.80 -6.08 -10.10
C THR A 172 29.24 -7.36 -9.50
N THR A 173 28.20 -7.31 -8.66
CA THR A 173 27.69 -8.49 -7.96
C THR A 173 26.25 -8.78 -8.36
N ASP A 174 25.96 -10.02 -8.77
CA ASP A 174 24.60 -10.50 -9.09
C ASP A 174 23.81 -10.75 -7.78
N SER A 175 23.51 -9.69 -7.04
CA SER A 175 22.81 -9.75 -5.74
C SER A 175 21.30 -9.66 -5.86
N ALA A 176 20.77 -9.17 -6.98
CA ALA A 176 19.34 -9.05 -7.20
C ALA A 176 18.73 -10.41 -7.58
N ILE A 177 17.55 -10.67 -7.04
CA ILE A 177 16.83 -11.93 -7.24
C ILE A 177 15.46 -11.63 -7.83
N ARG A 178 15.13 -12.43 -8.85
CA ARG A 178 13.79 -12.53 -9.42
C ARG A 178 13.26 -13.94 -9.17
N ILE A 179 12.11 -14.06 -8.54
CA ILE A 179 11.41 -15.32 -8.35
C ILE A 179 10.16 -15.31 -9.22
N THR A 180 10.01 -16.34 -10.05
CA THR A 180 8.81 -16.58 -10.85
C THR A 180 8.13 -17.83 -10.33
N HIS A 181 6.89 -17.70 -9.87
CA HIS A 181 6.07 -18.85 -9.50
C HIS A 181 5.43 -19.44 -10.74
N ILE A 182 5.85 -20.64 -11.13
CA ILE A 182 5.50 -21.29 -12.41
C ILE A 182 3.98 -21.48 -12.54
N PRO A 183 3.24 -22.02 -11.52
CA PRO A 183 1.82 -22.31 -11.66
C PRO A 183 0.94 -21.06 -11.83
N THR A 184 1.29 -19.95 -11.16
CA THR A 184 0.48 -18.72 -11.17
C THR A 184 1.04 -17.64 -12.07
N GLY A 185 2.29 -17.78 -12.56
CA GLY A 185 2.96 -16.76 -13.38
C GLY A 185 3.36 -15.49 -12.62
N ILE A 186 3.24 -15.47 -11.29
CA ILE A 186 3.61 -14.31 -10.47
C ILE A 186 5.12 -14.13 -10.49
N VAL A 187 5.56 -12.91 -10.76
CA VAL A 187 6.98 -12.52 -10.75
C VAL A 187 7.22 -11.54 -9.61
N VAL A 188 8.26 -11.80 -8.82
CA VAL A 188 8.71 -10.94 -7.71
C VAL A 188 10.17 -10.63 -7.89
N GLN A 189 10.58 -9.40 -7.56
CA GLN A 189 11.98 -8.96 -7.63
C GLN A 189 12.39 -8.33 -6.31
N CYS A 190 13.61 -8.63 -5.86
CA CYS A 190 14.22 -8.01 -4.69
C CYS A 190 15.70 -7.73 -4.94
N GLN A 191 16.14 -6.47 -4.71
CA GLN A 191 17.53 -6.05 -4.91
C GLN A 191 18.05 -5.11 -3.80
N ASN A 192 17.35 -5.05 -2.66
CA ASN A 192 17.61 -4.03 -1.64
C ASN A 192 18.87 -4.30 -0.81
N GLU A 193 19.21 -5.57 -0.59
CA GLU A 193 20.32 -5.97 0.24
C GLU A 193 21.54 -6.40 -0.58
N ARG A 194 22.74 -6.19 -0.03
CA ARG A 194 23.98 -6.70 -0.64
C ARG A 194 24.10 -8.22 -0.58
N SER A 195 23.34 -8.86 0.31
CA SER A 195 23.33 -10.30 0.51
C SER A 195 22.26 -10.97 -0.34
N GLN A 196 22.66 -11.82 -1.28
CA GLN A 196 21.78 -12.64 -2.09
C GLN A 196 20.80 -13.48 -1.25
N HIS A 197 21.27 -14.05 -0.12
CA HIS A 197 20.43 -14.86 0.77
C HIS A 197 19.31 -14.04 1.43
N LYS A 198 19.60 -12.81 1.85
CA LYS A 198 18.57 -11.92 2.41
C LYS A 198 17.56 -11.51 1.36
N ASN A 199 18.01 -11.18 0.15
CA ASN A 199 17.13 -10.86 -0.97
C ASN A 199 16.23 -12.05 -1.34
N LYS A 200 16.76 -13.30 -1.29
CA LYS A 200 15.98 -14.52 -1.52
C LYS A 200 14.89 -14.67 -0.46
N ALA A 201 15.20 -14.55 0.80
CA ALA A 201 14.23 -14.65 1.89
C ALA A 201 13.12 -13.59 1.77
N THR A 202 13.49 -12.33 1.50
CA THR A 202 12.52 -11.24 1.31
C THR A 202 11.64 -11.48 0.08
N ALA A 203 12.22 -11.94 -1.03
CA ALA A 203 11.46 -12.25 -2.24
C ALA A 203 10.48 -13.42 -2.04
N ILE A 204 10.85 -14.45 -1.27
CA ILE A 204 9.96 -15.56 -0.91
C ILE A 204 8.78 -15.04 -0.06
N ASN A 205 9.03 -14.19 0.93
CA ASN A 205 7.96 -13.63 1.75
C ASN A 205 7.01 -12.74 0.94
N LEU A 206 7.53 -11.95 0.01
CA LEU A 206 6.73 -11.16 -0.91
C LEU A 206 5.88 -12.04 -1.84
N LEU A 207 6.45 -13.16 -2.32
CA LEU A 207 5.72 -14.13 -3.13
C LEU A 207 4.58 -14.80 -2.33
N LYS A 208 4.85 -15.21 -1.08
CA LYS A 208 3.82 -15.75 -0.18
C LYS A 208 2.66 -14.77 0.00
N SER A 209 2.97 -13.48 0.22
CA SER A 209 1.94 -12.46 0.39
C SER A 209 1.06 -12.29 -0.85
N LYS A 210 1.66 -12.30 -2.04
CA LYS A 210 0.90 -12.22 -3.31
C LYS A 210 0.03 -13.46 -3.56
N LEU A 211 0.53 -14.64 -3.23
CA LEU A 211 -0.25 -15.87 -3.36
C LEU A 211 -1.43 -15.89 -2.40
N TYR A 212 -1.23 -15.44 -1.16
CA TYR A 212 -2.30 -15.31 -0.18
C TYR A 212 -3.41 -14.38 -0.66
N GLU A 213 -3.04 -13.23 -1.21
CA GLU A 213 -4.01 -12.28 -1.75
C GLU A 213 -4.83 -12.88 -2.91
N MET A 214 -4.18 -13.63 -3.81
CA MET A 214 -4.89 -14.33 -4.88
C MET A 214 -5.89 -15.37 -4.35
N GLU A 215 -5.52 -16.11 -3.33
CA GLU A 215 -6.44 -17.07 -2.71
C GLU A 215 -7.62 -16.38 -2.03
N MET A 216 -7.36 -15.29 -1.31
CA MET A 216 -8.41 -14.47 -0.69
C MET A 216 -9.36 -13.90 -1.74
N GLN A 217 -8.85 -13.39 -2.87
CA GLN A 217 -9.68 -12.89 -3.98
C GLN A 217 -10.54 -13.99 -4.60
N LYS A 218 -10.03 -15.22 -4.73
CA LYS A 218 -10.83 -16.36 -5.19
C LYS A 218 -11.98 -16.65 -4.24
N ILE A 219 -11.70 -16.75 -2.94
CA ILE A 219 -12.72 -16.99 -1.90
C ILE A 219 -13.77 -15.87 -1.92
N GLU A 220 -13.34 -14.62 -2.05
CA GLU A 220 -14.26 -13.48 -2.11
C GLU A 220 -15.10 -13.48 -3.39
N SER A 221 -14.51 -13.83 -4.53
CA SER A 221 -15.25 -13.97 -5.79
C SER A 221 -16.25 -15.11 -5.76
N GLU A 222 -15.92 -16.25 -5.13
CA GLU A 222 -16.83 -17.37 -4.92
C GLU A 222 -17.98 -17.01 -3.98
N LYS A 223 -17.70 -16.26 -2.90
CA LYS A 223 -18.72 -15.71 -2.01
C LYS A 223 -19.66 -14.76 -2.75
N LYS A 224 -19.12 -13.80 -3.53
CA LYS A 224 -19.93 -12.91 -4.36
C LYS A 224 -20.76 -13.66 -5.38
N ALA A 225 -20.19 -14.63 -6.09
CA ALA A 225 -20.92 -15.45 -7.05
C ALA A 225 -22.03 -16.30 -6.39
N SER A 226 -21.89 -16.65 -5.11
CA SER A 226 -22.92 -17.32 -4.33
C SER A 226 -24.00 -16.34 -3.83
N GLU A 227 -23.64 -15.10 -3.54
CA GLU A 227 -24.56 -14.03 -3.15
C GLU A 227 -25.35 -13.50 -4.33
N ASP A 228 -24.73 -13.32 -5.49
CA ASP A 228 -25.39 -12.90 -6.74
C ASP A 228 -26.41 -13.93 -7.22
N LYS A 229 -26.21 -15.22 -6.92
CA LYS A 229 -27.21 -16.26 -7.17
C LYS A 229 -28.41 -16.18 -6.21
N LYS A 230 -28.31 -15.45 -5.10
CA LYS A 230 -29.38 -15.27 -4.11
C LYS A 230 -30.18 -13.98 -4.28
N SER A 231 -29.68 -13.02 -5.04
CA SER A 231 -30.31 -11.72 -5.21
C SER A 231 -30.89 -11.54 -6.61
N ASP A 232 -32.04 -12.17 -6.85
CA ASP A 232 -32.96 -11.75 -7.92
C ASP A 232 -33.93 -10.72 -7.33
N ILE A 233 -33.43 -9.59 -6.84
CA ILE A 233 -34.22 -8.44 -6.43
C ILE A 233 -33.47 -7.19 -6.88
N GLY A 234 -34.06 -6.55 -7.89
CA GLY A 234 -33.55 -5.40 -8.57
C GLY A 234 -33.24 -4.18 -7.69
N TRP A 235 -32.49 -3.26 -8.31
CA TRP A 235 -32.14 -1.90 -7.92
C TRP A 235 -31.02 -1.74 -6.87
N GLY A 236 -29.81 -1.57 -7.43
CA GLY A 236 -28.89 -0.60 -6.88
C GLY A 236 -27.90 -1.10 -5.86
N CYS A 237 -26.88 -1.81 -6.29
CA CYS A 237 -25.59 -1.59 -5.71
C CYS A 237 -24.71 -0.82 -6.70
N LEU A 238 -24.96 0.48 -6.79
CA LEU A 238 -23.99 1.44 -7.29
C LEU A 238 -22.90 1.49 -6.21
N LEU A 239 -21.85 0.69 -6.37
CA LEU A 239 -20.57 0.98 -5.77
C LEU A 239 -20.15 2.34 -6.31
N TYR A 240 -20.17 3.32 -5.42
CA TYR A 240 -19.66 4.65 -5.65
C TYR A 240 -18.18 4.50 -6.03
N THR A 241 -17.89 4.55 -7.31
CA THR A 241 -16.61 5.02 -7.77
C THR A 241 -16.63 6.52 -7.58
N SER A 242 -16.28 7.00 -6.39
CA SER A 242 -16.00 8.40 -6.19
C SER A 242 -14.77 8.71 -7.02
N ASP A 243 -15.00 9.35 -8.17
CA ASP A 243 -13.96 10.05 -8.90
C ASP A 243 -13.60 11.25 -8.02
N ALA A 244 -12.57 11.09 -7.19
CA ALA A 244 -12.12 12.12 -6.25
C ALA A 244 -11.58 13.39 -6.94
N ALA A 245 -11.67 13.44 -8.28
CA ALA A 245 -11.29 14.58 -9.09
C ALA A 245 -12.43 15.56 -9.38
N ASP A 246 -13.69 15.18 -9.12
CA ASP A 246 -14.86 16.01 -9.44
C ASP A 246 -15.49 16.72 -8.23
N ASP A 247 -15.04 16.40 -7.01
CA ASP A 247 -15.42 17.14 -5.81
C ASP A 247 -14.61 18.45 -5.70
N THR A 248 -14.91 19.40 -6.58
CA THR A 248 -14.68 20.80 -6.26
C THR A 248 -15.78 21.20 -5.30
N PRO A 249 -15.48 21.61 -4.05
CA PRO A 249 -16.48 22.21 -3.19
C PRO A 249 -17.00 23.47 -3.89
N CYS A 250 -18.25 23.45 -4.29
CA CYS A 250 -18.95 24.67 -4.66
C CYS A 250 -19.01 25.55 -3.41
N VAL A 251 -18.34 26.70 -3.49
CA VAL A 251 -18.42 27.80 -2.51
C VAL A 251 -19.82 28.39 -2.52
#